data_f0be1460ee394a80f77d4916071283ce
#
_entry.id   f0be1460ee394a80f77d4916071283ce
#
_cell.length_a   1.000
_cell.length_b   1.000
_cell.length_c   1.000
_cell.angle_alpha   90.00
_cell.angle_beta   90.00
_cell.angle_gamma   90.00
#
_symmetry.space_group_name_H-M   'P 1'
#
loop_
_entity.id
_entity.type
_entity.pdbx_description
1 polymer ?
#
loop_
_entity_poly.entity_id
_entity_poly.type
_entity_poly.pdbx_seq_one_letter_code
_entity_poly.pdbx_strand_id
1 'polypeptide(L)'
;MKRSVLRALLSGAYGLAWLAARPVLCRHKRLQEGFPQRLVPDGWPGSALGMETGDGSASSHTRSDIWLQAASGGEAYLVWELLAHLAVLCEKQGTPEPLRVLATTWTRQGLDILQDMSGKLHEKHPWLSVRSAFFPLDAPKLMEKALDQVRPRVVGLLETELWPGLMLTCEKRHVPMLILNGRMTDKSLRGYLKLEAAIPGFWESIAPKHVCAISKADAGRFARIFGGDRVEAVPNIK
;
A
#
# COMPACT_ATOMS: atom_id res chain seq x y z
N MET A 1 -0.15 -25.62 -14.21
CA MET A 1 0.67 -24.49 -14.72
C MET A 1 1.53 -23.98 -13.56
N LYS A 2 2.86 -23.76 -13.75
CA LYS A 2 3.72 -23.25 -12.67
C LYS A 2 3.23 -21.86 -12.24
N ARG A 3 3.12 -21.58 -10.93
CA ARG A 3 2.63 -20.29 -10.38
C ARG A 3 3.34 -19.06 -10.98
N SER A 4 4.62 -19.19 -11.32
CA SER A 4 5.39 -18.11 -11.97
C SER A 4 4.89 -17.77 -13.38
N VAL A 5 4.47 -18.75 -14.16
CA VAL A 5 3.92 -18.56 -15.52
C VAL A 5 2.56 -17.87 -15.43
N LEU A 6 1.70 -18.32 -14.52
CA LEU A 6 0.39 -17.68 -14.28
C LEU A 6 0.57 -16.20 -13.93
N ARG A 7 1.46 -15.87 -12.99
CA ARG A 7 1.74 -14.48 -12.59
C ARG A 7 2.26 -13.62 -13.73
N ALA A 8 3.16 -14.16 -14.56
CA ALA A 8 3.68 -13.43 -15.72
C ALA A 8 2.57 -13.11 -16.74
N LEU A 9 1.70 -14.08 -17.03
CA LEU A 9 0.55 -13.88 -17.91
C LEU A 9 -0.44 -12.86 -17.34
N LEU A 10 -0.75 -12.95 -16.04
CA LEU A 10 -1.64 -12.02 -15.36
C LEU A 10 -1.08 -10.59 -15.35
N SER A 11 0.21 -10.42 -15.05
CA SER A 11 0.87 -9.12 -15.10
C SER A 11 0.84 -8.52 -16.50
N GLY A 12 1.06 -9.34 -17.55
CA GLY A 12 0.96 -8.92 -18.94
C GLY A 12 -0.47 -8.50 -19.32
N ALA A 13 -1.46 -9.34 -19.03
CA ALA A 13 -2.88 -9.06 -19.32
C ALA A 13 -3.37 -7.81 -18.56
N TYR A 14 -3.03 -7.67 -17.29
CA TYR A 14 -3.36 -6.50 -16.49
C TYR A 14 -2.68 -5.25 -17.01
N GLY A 15 -1.41 -5.33 -17.44
CA GLY A 15 -0.70 -4.24 -18.09
C GLY A 15 -1.35 -3.78 -19.40
N LEU A 16 -1.83 -4.71 -20.24
CA LEU A 16 -2.58 -4.40 -21.46
C LEU A 16 -3.93 -3.72 -21.13
N ALA A 17 -4.66 -4.21 -20.14
CA ALA A 17 -5.90 -3.57 -19.68
C ALA A 17 -5.66 -2.11 -19.22
N TRP A 18 -4.56 -1.84 -18.51
CA TRP A 18 -4.15 -0.50 -18.12
C TRP A 18 -3.81 0.40 -19.31
N LEU A 19 -3.12 -0.13 -20.33
CA LEU A 19 -2.84 0.62 -21.56
C LEU A 19 -4.13 1.01 -22.28
N ALA A 20 -5.09 0.11 -22.39
CA ALA A 20 -6.40 0.36 -22.98
C ALA A 20 -7.23 1.37 -22.16
N ALA A 21 -7.17 1.32 -20.83
CA ALA A 21 -7.89 2.21 -19.94
C ALA A 21 -7.27 3.62 -19.84
N ARG A 22 -6.00 3.79 -20.20
CA ARG A 22 -5.23 5.04 -20.04
C ARG A 22 -5.93 6.29 -20.57
N PRO A 23 -6.54 6.32 -21.80
CA PRO A 23 -7.20 7.52 -22.32
C PRO A 23 -8.40 7.96 -21.48
N VAL A 24 -9.12 7.00 -20.88
CA VAL A 24 -10.27 7.26 -20.00
C VAL A 24 -9.80 7.75 -18.64
N LEU A 25 -8.78 7.10 -18.09
CA LEU A 25 -8.23 7.43 -16.77
C LEU A 25 -7.61 8.84 -16.75
N CYS A 26 -6.90 9.24 -17.81
CA CYS A 26 -6.33 10.59 -17.93
C CYS A 26 -7.39 11.70 -17.91
N ARG A 27 -8.63 11.39 -18.30
CA ARG A 27 -9.75 12.35 -18.31
C ARG A 27 -10.60 12.31 -17.05
N HIS A 28 -10.38 11.34 -16.18
CA HIS A 28 -11.21 11.18 -14.97
C HIS A 28 -10.85 12.25 -13.93
N LYS A 29 -11.81 13.11 -13.58
CA LYS A 29 -11.61 14.29 -12.70
C LYS A 29 -10.87 13.98 -11.38
N ARG A 30 -11.18 12.85 -10.73
CA ARG A 30 -10.54 12.45 -9.47
C ARG A 30 -9.08 12.03 -9.61
N LEU A 31 -8.64 11.65 -10.81
CA LEU A 31 -7.26 11.26 -11.09
C LEU A 31 -6.42 12.43 -11.61
N GLN A 32 -7.03 13.50 -12.07
CA GLN A 32 -6.31 14.70 -12.54
C GLN A 32 -5.50 15.33 -11.40
N GLU A 33 -6.05 15.30 -10.19
CA GLU A 33 -5.33 15.74 -9.00
C GLU A 33 -4.15 14.82 -8.69
N GLY A 34 -2.94 15.39 -8.71
CA GLY A 34 -1.71 14.63 -8.50
C GLY A 34 -1.35 13.65 -9.62
N PHE A 35 -1.96 13.76 -10.80
CA PHE A 35 -1.72 12.83 -11.92
C PHE A 35 -0.23 12.63 -12.26
N PRO A 36 0.62 13.70 -12.33
CA PRO A 36 2.05 13.51 -12.56
C PRO A 36 2.74 12.64 -11.50
N GLN A 37 2.37 12.79 -10.23
CA GLN A 37 2.91 11.95 -9.15
C GLN A 37 2.51 10.48 -9.29
N ARG A 38 1.28 10.22 -9.76
CA ARG A 38 0.76 8.86 -9.95
C ARG A 38 1.44 8.08 -11.07
N LEU A 39 2.20 8.77 -11.93
CA LEU A 39 3.03 8.18 -12.97
C LEU A 39 4.44 7.82 -12.48
N VAL A 40 4.71 8.01 -11.18
CA VAL A 40 5.99 7.68 -10.56
C VAL A 40 7.15 8.36 -11.29
N PRO A 41 7.24 9.70 -11.30
CA PRO A 41 8.39 10.40 -11.87
C PRO A 41 9.69 10.02 -11.13
N ASP A 42 10.84 10.39 -11.69
CA ASP A 42 12.11 10.19 -11.00
C ASP A 42 12.12 11.03 -9.71
N GLY A 43 12.64 10.43 -8.63
CA GLY A 43 12.58 11.03 -7.29
C GLY A 43 11.23 10.91 -6.57
N TRP A 44 10.23 10.20 -7.15
CA TRP A 44 9.01 9.88 -6.41
C TRP A 44 9.35 9.02 -5.17
N PRO A 45 8.72 9.21 -4.02
CA PRO A 45 7.56 10.04 -3.71
C PRO A 45 7.86 11.50 -3.34
N GLY A 46 9.04 11.99 -3.59
CA GLY A 46 9.50 13.32 -3.21
C GLY A 46 10.21 13.36 -1.85
N SER A 47 10.74 14.51 -1.48
CA SER A 47 11.43 14.71 -0.20
C SER A 47 10.46 14.68 0.96
N ALA A 48 10.89 14.15 2.11
CA ALA A 48 10.17 14.33 3.37
C ALA A 48 10.29 15.78 3.83
N LEU A 49 9.24 16.33 4.46
CA LEU A 49 9.34 17.60 5.17
C LEU A 49 10.48 17.49 6.22
N GLY A 50 11.47 18.36 6.13
CA GLY A 50 12.55 18.48 7.11
C GLY A 50 13.83 17.68 6.82
N MET A 51 13.96 16.96 5.69
CA MET A 51 15.19 16.29 5.28
C MET A 51 15.83 16.97 4.06
N GLU A 52 16.32 18.18 4.21
CA GLU A 52 17.40 18.70 3.38
C GLU A 52 18.73 18.16 3.93
N THR A 53 19.14 17.00 3.48
CA THR A 53 20.49 16.50 3.77
C THR A 53 21.41 16.88 2.63
N GLY A 54 22.42 17.67 2.93
CA GLY A 54 23.43 18.20 2.00
C GLY A 54 24.39 17.17 1.40
N ASP A 55 23.94 15.93 1.21
CA ASP A 55 24.72 14.87 0.59
C ASP A 55 24.05 14.42 -0.71
N GLY A 56 24.72 14.67 -1.82
CA GLY A 56 24.25 14.57 -3.20
C GLY A 56 23.93 13.17 -3.74
N SER A 57 23.59 12.20 -2.92
CA SER A 57 23.17 10.85 -3.33
C SER A 57 21.65 10.76 -3.49
N ALA A 58 21.14 11.06 -4.67
CA ALA A 58 19.71 11.00 -5.02
C ALA A 58 19.05 9.64 -4.73
N SER A 59 19.80 8.55 -4.56
CA SER A 59 19.26 7.20 -4.37
C SER A 59 18.90 6.85 -2.92
N SER A 60 19.44 7.56 -1.92
CA SER A 60 19.15 7.29 -0.50
C SER A 60 17.87 7.96 0.00
N HIS A 61 17.45 9.05 -0.65
CA HIS A 61 16.33 9.90 -0.19
C HIS A 61 14.93 9.31 -0.44
N THR A 62 14.78 8.37 -1.36
CA THR A 62 13.48 7.78 -1.69
C THR A 62 13.16 6.51 -0.93
N ARG A 63 14.15 5.85 -0.34
CA ARG A 63 13.96 4.59 0.39
C ARG A 63 13.04 4.75 1.61
N SER A 64 12.14 3.80 1.80
CA SER A 64 11.30 3.68 3.00
C SER A 64 11.31 2.23 3.50
N ASP A 65 11.25 2.04 4.82
CA ASP A 65 11.24 0.70 5.42
C ASP A 65 9.84 0.10 5.35
N ILE A 66 8.81 0.94 5.51
CA ILE A 66 7.39 0.57 5.43
C ILE A 66 6.71 1.42 4.37
N TRP A 67 5.85 0.80 3.54
CA TRP A 67 4.92 1.51 2.67
C TRP A 67 3.49 1.19 3.10
N LEU A 68 2.72 2.19 3.52
CA LEU A 68 1.31 2.09 3.89
C LEU A 68 0.43 2.71 2.80
N GLN A 69 -0.60 1.98 2.37
CA GLN A 69 -1.57 2.46 1.40
C GLN A 69 -2.94 2.65 2.07
N ALA A 70 -3.48 3.87 1.95
CA ALA A 70 -4.80 4.28 2.44
C ALA A 70 -5.57 4.95 1.30
N ALA A 71 -6.75 4.45 0.90
CA ALA A 71 -7.44 4.99 -0.28
C ALA A 71 -8.20 6.28 0.00
N SER A 72 -8.55 6.58 1.24
CA SER A 72 -9.43 7.67 1.61
C SER A 72 -8.92 8.47 2.81
N GLY A 73 -9.59 9.61 3.11
CA GLY A 73 -9.29 10.38 4.31
C GLY A 73 -9.53 9.60 5.60
N GLY A 74 -10.57 8.77 5.65
CA GLY A 74 -10.84 7.91 6.81
C GLY A 74 -9.73 6.89 7.07
N GLU A 75 -9.17 6.31 6.01
CA GLU A 75 -8.04 5.39 6.11
C GLU A 75 -6.71 6.12 6.40
N ALA A 76 -6.56 7.38 5.97
CA ALA A 76 -5.42 8.20 6.35
C ALA A 76 -5.36 8.41 7.88
N TYR A 77 -6.50 8.59 8.55
CA TYR A 77 -6.55 8.60 10.02
C TYR A 77 -6.16 7.25 10.63
N LEU A 78 -6.49 6.12 10.00
CA LEU A 78 -6.02 4.81 10.49
C LEU A 78 -4.49 4.67 10.40
N VAL A 79 -3.88 5.22 9.35
CA VAL A 79 -2.41 5.30 9.25
C VAL A 79 -1.85 6.09 10.42
N TRP A 80 -2.46 7.23 10.75
CA TRP A 80 -2.06 8.04 11.91
C TRP A 80 -2.09 7.25 13.21
N GLU A 81 -3.24 6.68 13.55
CA GLU A 81 -3.41 5.88 14.77
C GLU A 81 -2.41 4.72 14.84
N LEU A 82 -2.24 4.01 13.73
CA LEU A 82 -1.28 2.91 13.63
C LEU A 82 0.15 3.37 13.92
N LEU A 83 0.61 4.45 13.29
CA LEU A 83 1.96 4.96 13.47
C LEU A 83 2.20 5.58 14.85
N ALA A 84 1.20 6.25 15.41
CA ALA A 84 1.26 6.79 16.77
C ALA A 84 1.40 5.66 17.82
N HIS A 85 0.62 4.59 17.67
CA HIS A 85 0.74 3.42 18.56
C HIS A 85 2.07 2.68 18.37
N LEU A 86 2.50 2.50 17.12
CA LEU A 86 3.80 1.89 16.80
C LEU A 86 4.95 2.68 17.45
N ALA A 87 4.91 4.02 17.36
CA ALA A 87 5.92 4.88 17.96
C ALA A 87 6.02 4.65 19.47
N VAL A 88 4.89 4.66 20.18
CA VAL A 88 4.85 4.41 21.63
C VAL A 88 5.37 3.00 21.98
N LEU A 89 5.05 1.99 21.17
CA LEU A 89 5.53 0.62 21.41
C LEU A 89 7.04 0.51 21.21
N CYS A 90 7.59 1.12 20.14
CA CYS A 90 9.03 1.11 19.90
C CYS A 90 9.80 1.82 21.02
N GLU A 91 9.33 2.96 21.50
CA GLU A 91 9.96 3.69 22.60
C GLU A 91 9.94 2.92 23.93
N LYS A 92 8.88 2.17 24.19
CA LYS A 92 8.81 1.27 25.37
C LYS A 92 9.80 0.11 25.32
N GLN A 93 10.23 -0.29 24.13
CA GLN A 93 11.20 -1.37 23.94
C GLN A 93 12.65 -0.90 23.98
N GLY A 94 12.90 0.40 24.07
CA GLY A 94 14.22 1.01 24.14
C GLY A 94 14.36 2.18 23.17
N THR A 95 15.59 2.62 22.90
CA THR A 95 15.86 3.68 21.93
C THR A 95 15.58 3.16 20.52
N PRO A 96 14.58 3.70 19.81
CA PRO A 96 14.21 3.18 18.50
C PRO A 96 15.25 3.57 17.44
N GLU A 97 15.50 2.65 16.51
CA GLU A 97 16.25 2.90 15.29
C GLU A 97 15.44 3.81 14.34
N PRO A 98 16.11 4.65 13.50
CA PRO A 98 15.44 5.47 12.53
C PRO A 98 14.53 4.67 11.60
N LEU A 99 13.24 5.00 11.56
CA LEU A 99 12.23 4.34 10.75
C LEU A 99 11.68 5.29 9.69
N ARG A 100 11.73 4.88 8.43
CA ARG A 100 11.22 5.63 7.28
C ARG A 100 9.95 4.98 6.76
N VAL A 101 8.86 5.73 6.77
CA VAL A 101 7.55 5.29 6.29
C VAL A 101 7.13 6.10 5.07
N LEU A 102 6.65 5.42 4.05
CA LEU A 102 5.88 6.03 2.97
C LEU A 102 4.40 5.76 3.22
N ALA A 103 3.59 6.81 3.34
CA ALA A 103 2.14 6.72 3.39
C ALA A 103 1.54 7.28 2.10
N THR A 104 0.76 6.48 1.37
CA THR A 104 0.14 6.89 0.12
C THR A 104 -1.37 6.87 0.19
N THR A 105 -2.01 7.71 -0.63
CA THR A 105 -3.47 7.81 -0.70
C THR A 105 -3.98 8.12 -2.11
N TRP A 106 -5.28 7.84 -2.36
CA TRP A 106 -5.93 8.21 -3.63
C TRP A 106 -6.52 9.60 -3.63
N THR A 107 -6.89 10.14 -2.47
CA THR A 107 -7.65 11.40 -2.40
C THR A 107 -6.78 12.56 -1.94
N ARG A 108 -7.11 13.78 -2.40
CA ARG A 108 -6.47 15.00 -1.91
C ARG A 108 -6.65 15.15 -0.40
N GLN A 109 -7.87 14.97 0.08
CA GLN A 109 -8.15 15.00 1.52
C GLN A 109 -7.27 14.03 2.32
N GLY A 110 -7.10 12.80 1.81
CA GLY A 110 -6.20 11.82 2.45
C GLY A 110 -4.75 12.32 2.46
N LEU A 111 -4.29 12.93 1.36
CA LEU A 111 -2.93 13.47 1.28
C LEU A 111 -2.70 14.60 2.28
N ASP A 112 -3.64 15.54 2.39
CA ASP A 112 -3.56 16.65 3.33
C ASP A 112 -3.49 16.15 4.79
N ILE A 113 -4.30 15.13 5.14
CA ILE A 113 -4.26 14.46 6.46
C ILE A 113 -2.91 13.80 6.69
N LEU A 114 -2.37 13.06 5.71
CA LEU A 114 -1.08 12.38 5.83
C LEU A 114 0.07 13.38 5.97
N GLN A 115 0.03 14.53 5.29
CA GLN A 115 1.03 15.59 5.40
C GLN A 115 1.01 16.25 6.78
N ASP A 116 -0.17 16.63 7.28
CA ASP A 116 -0.34 17.19 8.63
C ASP A 116 0.14 16.21 9.72
N MET A 117 -0.24 14.95 9.59
CA MET A 117 0.19 13.88 10.48
C MET A 117 1.72 13.71 10.48
N SER A 118 2.36 13.74 9.31
CA SER A 118 3.80 13.48 9.22
C SER A 118 4.62 14.53 9.99
N GLY A 119 4.22 15.80 9.92
CA GLY A 119 4.83 16.88 10.71
C GLY A 119 4.70 16.64 12.21
N LYS A 120 3.48 16.40 12.68
CA LYS A 120 3.18 16.17 14.11
C LYS A 120 3.88 14.93 14.68
N LEU A 121 3.95 13.84 13.90
CA LEU A 121 4.67 12.63 14.32
C LEU A 121 6.18 12.88 14.40
N HIS A 122 6.75 13.59 13.44
CA HIS A 122 8.17 13.90 13.45
C HIS A 122 8.58 14.81 14.62
N GLU A 123 7.76 15.83 14.94
CA GLU A 123 7.97 16.69 16.10
C GLU A 123 8.02 15.89 17.40
N LYS A 124 7.11 14.93 17.58
CA LYS A 124 7.01 14.11 18.79
C LYS A 124 8.00 12.94 18.81
N HIS A 125 8.30 12.36 17.66
CA HIS A 125 9.12 11.19 17.48
C HIS A 125 10.15 11.42 16.35
N PRO A 126 11.27 12.15 16.60
CA PRO A 126 12.23 12.56 15.56
C PRO A 126 12.88 11.38 14.79
N TRP A 127 12.91 10.21 15.37
CA TRP A 127 13.38 8.97 14.73
C TRP A 127 12.41 8.40 13.69
N LEU A 128 11.13 8.82 13.73
CA LEU A 128 10.09 8.39 12.78
C LEU A 128 9.93 9.44 11.68
N SER A 129 10.33 9.08 10.47
CA SER A 129 10.17 9.93 9.28
C SER A 129 9.05 9.38 8.39
N VAL A 130 8.00 10.18 8.19
CA VAL A 130 6.87 9.81 7.34
C VAL A 130 6.83 10.71 6.11
N ARG A 131 6.86 10.11 4.92
CA ARG A 131 6.61 10.79 3.65
C ARG A 131 5.21 10.46 3.16
N SER A 132 4.56 11.42 2.53
CA SER A 132 3.22 11.24 1.99
C SER A 132 3.17 11.59 0.51
N ALA A 133 2.46 10.77 -0.26
CA ALA A 133 2.30 10.97 -1.70
C ALA A 133 0.94 10.43 -2.19
N PHE A 134 0.57 10.82 -3.39
CA PHE A 134 -0.50 10.10 -4.08
C PHE A 134 -0.06 8.68 -4.45
N PHE A 135 -0.96 7.73 -4.24
CA PHE A 135 -0.75 6.34 -4.68
C PHE A 135 -0.59 6.30 -6.21
N PRO A 136 0.41 5.58 -6.74
CA PRO A 136 0.59 5.40 -8.17
C PRO A 136 -0.63 4.78 -8.85
N LEU A 137 -0.78 4.97 -10.14
CA LEU A 137 -1.71 4.15 -10.91
C LEU A 137 -1.28 2.69 -10.83
N ASP A 138 -2.22 1.79 -10.53
CA ASP A 138 -1.95 0.37 -10.23
C ASP A 138 -1.54 -0.45 -11.47
N ALA A 139 -0.75 0.15 -12.35
CA ALA A 139 -0.20 -0.52 -13.53
C ALA A 139 1.11 -1.24 -13.16
N PRO A 140 1.32 -2.51 -13.59
CA PRO A 140 2.49 -3.29 -13.17
C PRO A 140 3.83 -2.58 -13.38
N LYS A 141 4.04 -1.92 -14.52
CA LYS A 141 5.28 -1.16 -14.80
C LYS A 141 5.47 0.04 -13.86
N LEU A 142 4.41 0.73 -13.50
CA LEU A 142 4.47 1.86 -12.56
C LEU A 142 4.74 1.35 -11.14
N MET A 143 4.12 0.24 -10.75
CA MET A 143 4.38 -0.40 -9.46
C MET A 143 5.81 -0.94 -9.36
N GLU A 144 6.37 -1.52 -10.43
CA GLU A 144 7.77 -1.89 -10.47
C GLU A 144 8.68 -0.67 -10.24
N LYS A 145 8.44 0.43 -10.98
CA LYS A 145 9.21 1.68 -10.83
C LYS A 145 9.08 2.25 -9.41
N ALA A 146 7.88 2.22 -8.83
CA ALA A 146 7.65 2.68 -7.46
C ALA A 146 8.40 1.83 -6.42
N LEU A 147 8.33 0.50 -6.53
CA LEU A 147 9.07 -0.40 -5.64
C LEU A 147 10.60 -0.27 -5.80
N ASP A 148 11.09 -0.02 -7.02
CA ASP A 148 12.52 0.20 -7.27
C ASP A 148 13.03 1.50 -6.61
N GLN A 149 12.23 2.54 -6.56
CA GLN A 149 12.57 3.80 -5.89
C GLN A 149 12.43 3.71 -4.37
N VAL A 150 11.32 3.15 -3.87
CA VAL A 150 11.01 3.11 -2.43
C VAL A 150 11.75 1.99 -1.71
N ARG A 151 11.89 0.82 -2.33
CA ARG A 151 12.52 -0.40 -1.78
C ARG A 151 11.99 -0.74 -0.37
N PRO A 152 10.69 -0.87 -0.18
CA PRO A 152 10.12 -1.13 1.14
C PRO A 152 10.47 -2.55 1.60
N ARG A 153 10.62 -2.73 2.91
CA ARG A 153 10.77 -4.04 3.54
C ARG A 153 9.42 -4.73 3.72
N VAL A 154 8.35 -3.95 3.81
CA VAL A 154 6.98 -4.43 3.95
C VAL A 154 6.00 -3.40 3.37
N VAL A 155 4.90 -3.89 2.80
CA VAL A 155 3.77 -3.07 2.32
C VAL A 155 2.54 -3.39 3.18
N GLY A 156 1.89 -2.38 3.72
CA GLY A 156 0.62 -2.48 4.45
C GLY A 156 -0.53 -1.86 3.66
N LEU A 157 -1.58 -2.64 3.42
CA LEU A 157 -2.82 -2.17 2.80
C LEU A 157 -3.87 -1.96 3.88
N LEU A 158 -4.49 -0.78 3.95
CA LEU A 158 -5.53 -0.48 4.93
C LEU A 158 -6.89 -0.94 4.42
N GLU A 159 -7.68 -1.51 5.31
CA GLU A 159 -9.06 -2.01 5.07
C GLU A 159 -9.16 -3.03 3.92
N THR A 160 -9.87 -2.72 2.81
CA THR A 160 -10.14 -3.69 1.71
C THR A 160 -9.48 -3.26 0.40
N GLU A 161 -8.36 -2.60 0.47
CA GLU A 161 -7.70 -2.03 -0.69
C GLU A 161 -6.83 -3.09 -1.41
N LEU A 162 -7.49 -3.99 -2.15
CA LEU A 162 -6.78 -4.98 -2.97
C LEU A 162 -6.40 -4.37 -4.33
N TRP A 163 -5.13 -4.08 -4.49
CA TRP A 163 -4.52 -3.49 -5.68
C TRP A 163 -3.74 -4.55 -6.45
N PRO A 164 -4.32 -5.19 -7.50
CA PRO A 164 -3.69 -6.33 -8.16
C PRO A 164 -2.31 -6.03 -8.76
N GLY A 165 -2.09 -4.83 -9.30
CA GLY A 165 -0.78 -4.44 -9.84
C GLY A 165 0.29 -4.36 -8.78
N LEU A 166 0.00 -3.73 -7.64
CA LEU A 166 0.88 -3.69 -6.48
C LEU A 166 1.12 -5.09 -5.93
N MET A 167 0.05 -5.88 -5.73
CA MET A 167 0.14 -7.23 -5.17
C MET A 167 0.97 -8.16 -6.05
N LEU A 168 0.75 -8.17 -7.37
CA LEU A 168 1.55 -8.92 -8.34
C LEU A 168 3.03 -8.52 -8.31
N THR A 169 3.29 -7.21 -8.18
CA THR A 169 4.66 -6.69 -8.19
C THR A 169 5.37 -6.97 -6.87
N CYS A 170 4.69 -6.85 -5.73
CA CYS A 170 5.23 -7.22 -4.42
C CYS A 170 5.59 -8.70 -4.37
N GLU A 171 4.71 -9.57 -4.87
CA GLU A 171 5.00 -11.01 -4.94
C GLU A 171 6.20 -11.31 -5.85
N LYS A 172 6.30 -10.67 -7.02
CA LYS A 172 7.43 -10.79 -7.94
C LYS A 172 8.75 -10.37 -7.31
N ARG A 173 8.73 -9.32 -6.48
CA ARG A 173 9.90 -8.73 -5.80
C ARG A 173 10.15 -9.33 -4.42
N HIS A 174 9.35 -10.30 -4.00
CA HIS A 174 9.39 -10.90 -2.66
C HIS A 174 9.26 -9.88 -1.52
N VAL A 175 8.51 -8.82 -1.74
CA VAL A 175 8.16 -7.84 -0.72
C VAL A 175 6.91 -8.33 0.02
N PRO A 176 6.99 -8.62 1.33
CA PRO A 176 5.84 -9.08 2.09
C PRO A 176 4.76 -8.01 2.16
N MET A 177 3.50 -8.44 2.02
CA MET A 177 2.33 -7.58 2.18
C MET A 177 1.49 -7.99 3.38
N LEU A 178 0.91 -7.01 4.04
CA LEU A 178 -0.04 -7.17 5.12
C LEU A 178 -1.33 -6.43 4.76
N ILE A 179 -2.47 -6.99 5.17
CA ILE A 179 -3.73 -6.23 5.21
C ILE A 179 -3.98 -5.87 6.67
N LEU A 180 -4.10 -4.58 6.94
CA LEU A 180 -4.24 -4.02 8.27
C LEU A 180 -5.64 -3.42 8.43
N ASN A 181 -6.26 -3.63 9.59
CA ASN A 181 -7.64 -3.21 9.85
C ASN A 181 -8.62 -3.73 8.78
N GLY A 182 -8.41 -4.96 8.32
CA GLY A 182 -9.10 -5.55 7.18
C GLY A 182 -10.61 -5.61 7.37
N ARG A 183 -11.34 -4.99 6.45
CA ARG A 183 -12.81 -4.96 6.43
C ARG A 183 -13.31 -5.31 5.04
N MET A 184 -14.20 -6.27 4.93
CA MET A 184 -14.73 -6.71 3.64
C MET A 184 -16.26 -6.85 3.68
N THR A 185 -16.95 -6.27 2.71
CA THR A 185 -18.39 -6.45 2.54
C THR A 185 -18.69 -7.71 1.74
N ASP A 186 -19.91 -8.27 1.89
CA ASP A 186 -20.35 -9.40 1.07
C ASP A 186 -20.40 -9.05 -0.42
N LYS A 187 -20.66 -7.79 -0.76
CA LYS A 187 -20.60 -7.30 -2.15
C LYS A 187 -19.19 -7.39 -2.71
N SER A 188 -18.19 -6.93 -1.96
CA SER A 188 -16.77 -7.01 -2.36
C SER A 188 -16.33 -8.46 -2.49
N LEU A 189 -16.65 -9.31 -1.50
CA LEU A 189 -16.34 -10.73 -1.55
C LEU A 189 -16.91 -11.40 -2.81
N ARG A 190 -18.19 -11.14 -3.16
CA ARG A 190 -18.77 -11.69 -4.39
C ARG A 190 -18.00 -11.26 -5.65
N GLY A 191 -17.50 -10.01 -5.69
CA GLY A 191 -16.68 -9.53 -6.78
C GLY A 191 -15.35 -10.29 -6.88
N TYR A 192 -14.66 -10.48 -5.76
CA TYR A 192 -13.40 -11.22 -5.70
C TYR A 192 -13.57 -12.70 -6.05
N LEU A 193 -14.65 -13.35 -5.60
CA LEU A 193 -14.94 -14.74 -5.94
C LEU A 193 -15.28 -14.93 -7.42
N LYS A 194 -15.89 -13.94 -8.09
CA LYS A 194 -16.10 -13.99 -9.54
C LYS A 194 -14.77 -13.97 -10.29
N LEU A 195 -13.81 -13.16 -9.84
CA LEU A 195 -12.47 -13.14 -10.42
C LEU A 195 -11.74 -14.46 -10.17
N GLU A 196 -11.84 -15.04 -8.99
CA GLU A 196 -11.28 -16.36 -8.68
C GLU A 196 -11.88 -17.45 -9.56
N ALA A 197 -13.21 -17.42 -9.81
CA ALA A 197 -13.87 -18.35 -10.69
C ALA A 197 -13.42 -18.22 -12.17
N ALA A 198 -13.16 -16.98 -12.60
CA ALA A 198 -12.64 -16.71 -13.94
C ALA A 198 -11.15 -17.09 -14.11
N ILE A 199 -10.37 -16.92 -13.05
CA ILE A 199 -8.93 -17.18 -13.03
C ILE A 199 -8.59 -17.96 -11.75
N PRO A 200 -8.72 -19.29 -11.77
CA PRO A 200 -8.49 -20.11 -10.58
C PRO A 200 -7.06 -19.99 -10.04
N GLY A 201 -6.94 -19.76 -8.73
CA GLY A 201 -5.67 -19.55 -8.03
C GLY A 201 -5.11 -18.14 -8.15
N PHE A 202 -5.90 -17.18 -8.68
CA PHE A 202 -5.45 -15.78 -8.79
C PHE A 202 -5.09 -15.22 -7.42
N TRP A 203 -6.04 -15.23 -6.47
CA TRP A 203 -5.82 -14.64 -5.14
C TRP A 203 -4.76 -15.37 -4.33
N GLU A 204 -4.70 -16.70 -4.44
CA GLU A 204 -3.64 -17.47 -3.79
C GLU A 204 -2.25 -17.11 -4.34
N SER A 205 -2.15 -16.82 -5.64
CA SER A 205 -0.86 -16.49 -6.29
C SER A 205 -0.27 -15.16 -5.86
N ILE A 206 -1.08 -14.25 -5.33
CA ILE A 206 -0.69 -12.89 -4.87
C ILE A 206 -1.13 -12.62 -3.43
N ALA A 207 -1.40 -13.67 -2.67
CA ALA A 207 -1.93 -13.55 -1.32
C ALA A 207 -0.99 -12.75 -0.39
N PRO A 208 -1.53 -11.90 0.49
CA PRO A 208 -0.74 -11.21 1.50
C PRO A 208 -0.10 -12.23 2.46
N LYS A 209 0.97 -11.81 3.12
CA LYS A 209 1.63 -12.61 4.16
C LYS A 209 0.69 -12.83 5.35
N HIS A 210 -0.05 -11.79 5.73
CA HIS A 210 -1.00 -11.84 6.83
C HIS A 210 -2.15 -10.83 6.64
N VAL A 211 -3.32 -11.13 7.21
CA VAL A 211 -4.52 -10.29 7.22
C VAL A 211 -5.01 -10.12 8.64
N CYS A 212 -4.93 -8.90 9.16
CA CYS A 212 -5.51 -8.48 10.44
C CYS A 212 -6.92 -7.94 10.19
N ALA A 213 -7.94 -8.78 10.30
CA ALA A 213 -9.33 -8.40 10.05
C ALA A 213 -10.02 -7.87 11.32
N ILE A 214 -10.89 -6.86 11.19
CA ILE A 214 -11.52 -6.18 12.35
C ILE A 214 -12.59 -7.00 13.06
N SER A 215 -13.03 -8.12 12.48
CA SER A 215 -14.05 -8.98 13.06
C SER A 215 -13.91 -10.42 12.57
N LYS A 216 -14.52 -11.36 13.30
CA LYS A 216 -14.61 -12.76 12.85
C LYS A 216 -15.34 -12.90 11.51
N ALA A 217 -16.35 -12.05 11.25
CA ALA A 217 -17.07 -12.05 9.98
C ALA A 217 -16.18 -11.59 8.82
N ASP A 218 -15.39 -10.53 9.01
CA ASP A 218 -14.43 -10.08 8.01
C ASP A 218 -13.31 -11.10 7.81
N ALA A 219 -12.78 -11.69 8.89
CA ALA A 219 -11.81 -12.76 8.83
C ALA A 219 -12.33 -13.95 8.00
N GLY A 220 -13.56 -14.38 8.22
CA GLY A 220 -14.20 -15.43 7.43
C GLY A 220 -14.31 -15.09 5.94
N ARG A 221 -14.55 -13.82 5.59
CA ARG A 221 -14.59 -13.37 4.20
C ARG A 221 -13.21 -13.39 3.55
N PHE A 222 -12.19 -12.86 4.22
CA PHE A 222 -10.81 -12.90 3.74
C PHE A 222 -10.28 -14.33 3.61
N ALA A 223 -10.60 -15.22 4.54
CA ALA A 223 -10.22 -16.62 4.50
C ALA A 223 -10.72 -17.35 3.24
N ARG A 224 -11.86 -16.94 2.70
CA ARG A 224 -12.43 -17.51 1.45
C ARG A 224 -11.62 -17.19 0.20
N ILE A 225 -10.78 -16.16 0.21
CA ILE A 225 -9.96 -15.74 -0.94
C ILE A 225 -8.47 -15.99 -0.73
N PHE A 226 -7.97 -15.92 0.51
CA PHE A 226 -6.55 -16.05 0.81
C PHE A 226 -6.16 -17.30 1.62
N GLY A 227 -7.15 -18.07 2.10
CA GLY A 227 -6.94 -19.18 3.02
C GLY A 227 -6.94 -18.75 4.50
N GLY A 228 -7.40 -19.63 5.39
CA GLY A 228 -7.59 -19.34 6.81
C GLY A 228 -6.29 -19.12 7.59
N ASP A 229 -5.22 -19.81 7.20
CA ASP A 229 -3.92 -19.78 7.91
C ASP A 229 -3.24 -18.40 7.92
N ARG A 230 -3.68 -17.49 7.07
CA ARG A 230 -3.12 -16.13 6.92
C ARG A 230 -3.98 -15.06 7.57
N VAL A 231 -5.14 -15.42 8.12
CA VAL A 231 -6.16 -14.45 8.52
C VAL A 231 -6.44 -14.56 10.00
N GLU A 232 -6.33 -13.45 10.70
CA GLU A 232 -6.62 -13.32 12.11
C GLU A 232 -7.66 -12.21 12.35
N ALA A 233 -8.57 -12.43 13.28
CA ALA A 233 -9.49 -11.38 13.75
C ALA A 233 -8.84 -10.64 14.91
N VAL A 234 -8.66 -9.34 14.74
CA VAL A 234 -8.04 -8.43 15.71
C VAL A 234 -8.99 -7.27 16.05
N PRO A 235 -8.81 -6.60 17.19
CA PRO A 235 -9.57 -5.37 17.48
C PRO A 235 -9.41 -4.32 16.39
N ASN A 236 -10.48 -3.53 16.16
CA ASN A 236 -10.43 -2.39 15.27
C ASN A 236 -9.47 -1.31 15.84
N ILE A 237 -8.66 -0.70 14.97
CA ILE A 237 -7.72 0.35 15.34
C ILE A 237 -8.45 1.66 15.75
N LYS A 238 -9.70 1.86 15.29
CA LYS A 238 -10.53 3.03 15.65
C LYS A 238 -10.96 3.01 17.10
#